data_fcd0f4d3f760482f1e8ed17fc7281b8b
#
_entry.id   fcd0f4d3f760482f1e8ed17fc7281b8b
#
_cell.length_a   1.000
_cell.length_b   1.000
_cell.length_c   1.000
_cell.angle_alpha   90.00
_cell.angle_beta   90.00
_cell.angle_gamma   90.00
#
_symmetry.space_group_name_H-M   'P 1'
#
loop_
_entity.id
_entity.type
_entity.pdbx_description
1 polymer ?
#
loop_
_entity_poly.entity_id
_entity_poly.type
_entity_poly.pdbx_seq_one_letter_code
_entity_poly.pdbx_strand_id
1 'polypeptide(L)'
;GLNKKLPSAEIWLDGGHNPAAGEAIAAHLSKLSARPTYAICGMLNTKDVKGFLTPLEAQIDKLFGISIPDETNTLSGKETSKEANCVGIESSISNSVEAALKIIKNEAKNPRIIICGSLYLAGHVLKLHEYEIK
;
A
#
# COMPACT_ATOMS: atom_id res chain seq x y z
N GLY A 1 2.47 -5.00 17.25
CA GLY A 1 1.89 -4.42 16.03
C GLY A 1 2.85 -4.49 14.84
N LEU A 2 2.44 -3.92 13.73
CA LEU A 2 3.30 -3.87 12.53
C LEU A 2 4.63 -3.20 12.82
N ASN A 3 4.64 -2.16 13.64
CA ASN A 3 5.85 -1.44 14.01
C ASN A 3 6.85 -2.29 14.82
N LYS A 4 6.39 -3.36 15.46
CA LYS A 4 7.30 -4.27 16.16
C LYS A 4 8.09 -5.13 15.18
N LYS A 5 7.51 -5.44 13.99
CA LYS A 5 8.19 -6.19 12.93
C LYS A 5 9.20 -5.34 12.21
N LEU A 6 8.94 -4.04 12.11
CA LEU A 6 9.79 -3.03 11.48
C LEU A 6 9.88 -1.82 12.40
N PRO A 7 10.64 -1.90 13.52
CA PRO A 7 10.62 -0.85 14.55
C PRO A 7 10.94 0.56 14.05
N SER A 8 11.75 0.68 13.00
CA SER A 8 12.12 1.99 12.43
C SER A 8 11.21 2.42 11.29
N ALA A 9 10.22 1.61 10.92
CA ALA A 9 9.29 1.93 9.84
C ALA A 9 8.16 2.84 10.32
N GLU A 10 7.71 3.71 9.42
CA GLU A 10 6.50 4.51 9.60
C GLU A 10 5.42 3.83 8.76
N ILE A 11 4.35 3.36 9.40
CA ILE A 11 3.30 2.58 8.73
C ILE A 11 1.96 3.29 8.82
N TRP A 12 1.33 3.49 7.67
CA TRP A 12 0.03 4.14 7.53
C TRP A 12 -0.98 3.16 6.93
N LEU A 13 -2.20 3.20 7.43
CA LEU A 13 -3.34 2.49 6.84
C LEU A 13 -4.29 3.53 6.25
N ASP A 14 -4.63 3.41 4.98
CA ASP A 14 -5.56 4.31 4.33
C ASP A 14 -6.54 3.52 3.47
N GLY A 15 -7.82 3.65 3.78
CA GLY A 15 -8.89 2.95 3.04
C GLY A 15 -9.31 3.63 1.75
N GLY A 16 -8.63 4.70 1.34
CA GLY A 16 -8.94 5.41 0.11
C GLY A 16 -8.77 4.55 -1.13
N HIS A 17 -9.64 4.75 -2.11
CA HIS A 17 -9.70 3.88 -3.29
C HIS A 17 -10.17 4.59 -4.56
N ASN A 18 -10.21 5.91 -4.56
CA ASN A 18 -10.63 6.71 -5.73
C ASN A 18 -9.60 7.79 -6.03
N PRO A 19 -9.71 8.47 -7.19
CA PRO A 19 -8.74 9.51 -7.56
C PRO A 19 -8.59 10.62 -6.51
N ALA A 20 -9.67 11.07 -5.91
CA ALA A 20 -9.61 12.11 -4.88
C ALA A 20 -8.82 11.65 -3.66
N ALA A 21 -8.99 10.38 -3.25
CA ALA A 21 -8.21 9.81 -2.16
C ALA A 21 -6.73 9.73 -2.52
N GLY A 22 -6.41 9.33 -3.76
CA GLY A 22 -5.04 9.32 -4.24
C GLY A 22 -4.38 10.69 -4.18
N GLU A 23 -5.10 11.72 -4.59
CA GLU A 23 -4.62 13.10 -4.52
C GLU A 23 -4.38 13.55 -3.08
N ALA A 24 -5.30 13.20 -2.17
CA ALA A 24 -5.17 13.53 -0.76
C ALA A 24 -3.95 12.87 -0.11
N ILE A 25 -3.74 11.59 -0.40
CA ILE A 25 -2.56 10.86 0.09
C ILE A 25 -1.29 11.49 -0.46
N ALA A 26 -1.23 11.76 -1.76
CA ALA A 26 -0.08 12.38 -2.39
C ALA A 26 0.25 13.74 -1.79
N ALA A 27 -0.75 14.58 -1.57
CA ALA A 27 -0.56 15.89 -0.96
C ALA A 27 -0.02 15.76 0.45
N HIS A 28 -0.52 14.80 1.23
CA HIS A 28 -0.02 14.55 2.59
C HIS A 28 1.45 14.10 2.57
N LEU A 29 1.77 13.13 1.70
CA LEU A 29 3.14 12.62 1.59
C LEU A 29 4.13 13.70 1.17
N SER A 30 3.73 14.61 0.29
CA SER A 30 4.62 15.69 -0.18
C SER A 30 5.07 16.63 0.93
N LYS A 31 4.34 16.67 2.04
CA LYS A 31 4.64 17.54 3.19
C LYS A 31 5.54 16.86 4.23
N LEU A 32 5.77 15.57 4.09
CA LEU A 32 6.57 14.80 5.06
C LEU A 32 8.04 14.81 4.66
N SER A 33 8.90 14.50 5.63
CA SER A 33 10.33 14.39 5.38
C SER A 33 10.64 13.29 4.37
N ALA A 34 11.71 13.45 3.60
CA ALA A 34 12.11 12.47 2.60
C ALA A 34 12.51 11.15 3.27
N ARG A 35 11.92 10.05 2.82
CA ARG A 35 12.19 8.68 3.27
C ARG A 35 11.89 7.74 2.12
N PRO A 36 12.53 6.55 2.08
CA PRO A 36 12.08 5.52 1.15
C PRO A 36 10.60 5.22 1.41
N THR A 37 9.76 5.40 0.39
CA THR A 37 8.30 5.28 0.53
C THR A 37 7.77 4.14 -0.33
N TYR A 38 7.06 3.23 0.32
CA TYR A 38 6.50 2.02 -0.30
C TYR A 38 4.99 2.01 -0.12
N ALA A 39 4.29 1.49 -1.13
CA ALA A 39 2.87 1.21 -1.01
C ALA A 39 2.65 -0.29 -1.05
N ILE A 40 1.74 -0.78 -0.22
CA ILE A 40 1.20 -2.13 -0.33
C ILE A 40 -0.26 -1.94 -0.68
N CYS A 41 -0.65 -2.34 -1.88
CA CYS A 41 -1.93 -1.96 -2.45
C CYS A 41 -2.76 -3.16 -2.87
N GLY A 42 -4.00 -3.22 -2.37
CA GLY A 42 -5.00 -4.17 -2.82
C GLY A 42 -6.29 -3.41 -3.13
N MET A 43 -6.88 -3.67 -4.29
CA MET A 43 -8.05 -2.92 -4.75
C MET A 43 -9.17 -3.84 -5.23
N LEU A 44 -10.40 -3.35 -5.12
CA LEU A 44 -11.56 -4.01 -5.71
C LEU A 44 -11.57 -3.78 -7.22
N ASN A 45 -12.08 -4.77 -7.97
CA ASN A 45 -12.13 -4.72 -9.43
C ASN A 45 -13.12 -3.68 -9.98
N THR A 46 -13.94 -3.07 -9.12
CA THR A 46 -14.91 -2.03 -9.50
C THR A 46 -14.36 -0.62 -9.39
N LYS A 47 -13.10 -0.46 -8.94
CA LYS A 47 -12.52 0.86 -8.68
C LYS A 47 -11.62 1.31 -9.82
N ASP A 48 -11.45 2.63 -9.93
CA ASP A 48 -10.53 3.25 -10.90
C ASP A 48 -9.10 3.20 -10.35
N VAL A 49 -8.42 2.09 -10.63
CA VAL A 49 -7.08 1.83 -10.08
C VAL A 49 -6.07 2.85 -10.58
N LYS A 50 -6.04 3.10 -11.89
CA LYS A 50 -5.11 4.06 -12.48
C LYS A 50 -5.36 5.48 -11.95
N GLY A 51 -6.63 5.86 -11.82
CA GLY A 51 -6.99 7.17 -11.28
C GLY A 51 -6.54 7.35 -9.83
N PHE A 52 -6.65 6.30 -9.03
CA PHE A 52 -6.17 6.32 -7.65
C PHE A 52 -4.65 6.41 -7.58
N LEU A 53 -3.95 5.63 -8.41
CA LEU A 53 -2.49 5.51 -8.36
C LEU A 53 -1.74 6.67 -9.02
N THR A 54 -2.32 7.28 -10.07
CA THR A 54 -1.64 8.35 -10.82
C THR A 54 -1.12 9.49 -9.93
N PRO A 55 -1.89 10.03 -8.98
CA PRO A 55 -1.38 11.09 -8.10
C PRO A 55 -0.23 10.64 -7.20
N LEU A 56 -0.11 9.33 -6.96
CA LEU A 56 0.89 8.77 -6.03
C LEU A 56 2.24 8.55 -6.68
N GLU A 57 2.32 8.59 -8.00
CA GLU A 57 3.53 8.24 -8.76
C GLU A 57 4.76 9.01 -8.28
N ALA A 58 4.66 10.31 -8.08
CA ALA A 58 5.78 11.14 -7.67
C ALA A 58 6.19 10.94 -6.21
N GLN A 59 5.35 10.29 -5.40
CA GLN A 59 5.56 10.15 -3.95
C GLN A 59 5.98 8.76 -3.52
N ILE A 60 5.84 7.76 -4.38
CA ILE A 60 6.07 6.36 -4.03
C ILE A 60 7.23 5.81 -4.83
N ASP A 61 8.22 5.22 -4.15
CA ASP A 61 9.39 4.62 -4.80
C ASP A 61 9.09 3.24 -5.35
N LYS A 62 8.22 2.48 -4.68
CA LYS A 62 7.86 1.13 -5.12
C LYS A 62 6.52 0.71 -4.54
N LEU A 63 5.77 -0.07 -5.29
CA LEU A 63 4.47 -0.60 -4.87
C LEU A 63 4.48 -2.13 -4.93
N PHE A 64 3.85 -2.75 -3.93
CA PHE A 64 3.57 -4.17 -3.95
C PHE A 64 2.07 -4.37 -4.13
N GLY A 65 1.69 -5.01 -5.23
CA GLY A 65 0.30 -5.37 -5.51
C GLY A 65 -0.05 -6.68 -4.82
N ILE A 66 -1.15 -6.69 -4.11
CA ILE A 66 -1.65 -7.88 -3.42
C ILE A 66 -3.14 -8.06 -3.70
N SER A 67 -3.62 -9.29 -3.52
CA SER A 67 -5.06 -9.55 -3.49
C SER A 67 -5.58 -9.20 -2.10
N ILE A 68 -6.79 -8.65 -2.02
CA ILE A 68 -7.44 -8.40 -0.72
C ILE A 68 -7.86 -9.75 -0.14
N PRO A 69 -7.37 -10.13 1.06
CA PRO A 69 -7.73 -11.43 1.65
C PRO A 69 -9.24 -11.55 1.86
N ASP A 70 -9.77 -12.74 1.57
CA ASP A 70 -11.19 -13.09 1.79
C ASP A 70 -12.20 -12.22 1.02
N GLU A 71 -11.75 -11.53 -0.04
CA GLU A 71 -12.62 -10.68 -0.86
C GLU A 71 -12.73 -11.23 -2.27
N THR A 72 -13.94 -11.62 -2.68
CA THR A 72 -14.16 -12.22 -4.01
C THR A 72 -13.99 -11.25 -5.16
N ASN A 73 -14.23 -9.96 -4.93
CA ASN A 73 -14.16 -8.93 -5.97
C ASN A 73 -12.81 -8.22 -6.01
N THR A 74 -11.79 -8.81 -5.43
CA THR A 74 -10.44 -8.25 -5.46
C THR A 74 -9.80 -8.39 -6.83
N LEU A 75 -9.02 -7.38 -7.21
CA LEU A 75 -8.02 -7.57 -8.25
C LEU A 75 -6.92 -8.47 -7.69
N SER A 76 -6.26 -9.23 -8.55
CA SER A 76 -5.07 -9.97 -8.15
C SER A 76 -3.90 -8.99 -7.93
N GLY A 77 -2.89 -9.44 -7.19
CA GLY A 77 -1.66 -8.65 -7.05
C GLY A 77 -1.03 -8.35 -8.41
N LYS A 78 -1.11 -9.29 -9.35
CA LYS A 78 -0.60 -9.12 -10.71
C LYS A 78 -1.31 -7.98 -11.44
N GLU A 79 -2.65 -7.95 -11.37
CA GLU A 79 -3.43 -6.91 -12.02
C GLU A 79 -3.15 -5.53 -11.43
N THR A 80 -3.09 -5.43 -10.11
CA THR A 80 -2.78 -4.17 -9.44
C THR A 80 -1.37 -3.69 -9.79
N SER A 81 -0.39 -4.59 -9.77
CA SER A 81 0.99 -4.28 -10.14
C SER A 81 1.09 -3.79 -11.59
N LYS A 82 0.36 -4.43 -12.51
CA LYS A 82 0.33 -4.02 -13.92
C LYS A 82 -0.21 -2.60 -14.06
N GLU A 83 -1.30 -2.27 -13.36
CA GLU A 83 -1.87 -0.91 -13.40
C GLU A 83 -0.89 0.12 -12.82
N ALA A 84 -0.18 -0.22 -11.75
CA ALA A 84 0.84 0.66 -11.17
C ALA A 84 1.98 0.92 -12.16
N ASN A 85 2.48 -0.12 -12.82
CA ASN A 85 3.52 0.03 -13.83
C ASN A 85 3.04 0.91 -14.99
N CYS A 86 1.76 0.80 -15.37
CA CYS A 86 1.20 1.63 -16.44
C CYS A 86 1.23 3.13 -16.12
N VAL A 87 1.13 3.51 -14.86
CA VAL A 87 1.17 4.92 -14.45
C VAL A 87 2.56 5.37 -14.00
N GLY A 88 3.57 4.52 -14.19
CA GLY A 88 4.97 4.89 -13.93
C GLY A 88 5.49 4.54 -12.54
N ILE A 89 4.76 3.75 -11.76
CA ILE A 89 5.21 3.31 -10.45
C ILE A 89 5.90 1.95 -10.59
N GLU A 90 7.15 1.85 -10.14
CA GLU A 90 7.82 0.56 -10.08
C GLU A 90 7.03 -0.36 -9.15
N SER A 91 6.68 -1.55 -9.61
CA SER A 91 5.85 -2.44 -8.81
C SER A 91 6.20 -3.90 -8.98
N SER A 92 5.89 -4.67 -7.95
CA SER A 92 6.04 -6.12 -7.90
C SER A 92 4.79 -6.71 -7.25
N ILE A 93 4.65 -8.04 -7.36
CA ILE A 93 3.55 -8.78 -6.75
C ILE A 93 4.02 -9.32 -5.41
N SER A 94 3.14 -9.30 -4.41
CA SER A 94 3.38 -9.99 -3.16
C SER A 94 2.17 -10.84 -2.80
N ASN A 95 2.39 -11.91 -2.05
CA ASN A 95 1.31 -12.82 -1.64
C ASN A 95 0.48 -12.25 -0.49
N SER A 96 1.05 -11.36 0.28
CA SER A 96 0.38 -10.80 1.46
C SER A 96 1.06 -9.52 1.93
N VAL A 97 0.42 -8.82 2.85
CA VAL A 97 1.02 -7.66 3.52
C VAL A 97 2.30 -8.11 4.24
N GLU A 98 2.24 -9.23 4.95
CA GLU A 98 3.39 -9.76 5.70
C GLU A 98 4.59 -10.04 4.80
N ALA A 99 4.35 -10.68 3.64
CA ALA A 99 5.41 -10.96 2.69
C ALA A 99 6.03 -9.68 2.14
N ALA A 100 5.21 -8.69 1.82
CA ALA A 100 5.69 -7.39 1.35
C ALA A 100 6.53 -6.68 2.41
N LEU A 101 6.10 -6.70 3.67
CA LEU A 101 6.85 -6.10 4.77
C LEU A 101 8.24 -6.72 4.92
N LYS A 102 8.36 -8.04 4.76
CA LYS A 102 9.65 -8.72 4.81
C LYS A 102 10.60 -8.26 3.71
N ILE A 103 10.08 -8.09 2.50
CA ILE A 103 10.87 -7.59 1.37
C ILE A 103 11.35 -6.18 1.65
N ILE A 104 10.47 -5.31 2.10
CA ILE A 104 10.79 -3.90 2.39
C ILE A 104 11.85 -3.81 3.49
N LYS A 105 11.73 -4.64 4.52
CA LYS A 105 12.70 -4.69 5.61
C LYS A 105 14.13 -4.96 5.10
N ASN A 106 14.23 -5.82 4.08
CA ASN A 106 15.53 -6.16 3.51
C ASN A 106 16.06 -5.11 2.53
N GLU A 107 15.19 -4.29 1.94
CA GLU A 107 15.57 -3.30 0.93
C GLU A 107 15.91 -1.93 1.51
N ALA A 108 15.29 -1.54 2.62
CA ALA A 108 15.34 -0.14 3.07
C ALA A 108 15.49 -0.01 4.57
N LYS A 109 16.16 1.07 4.97
CA LYS A 109 16.23 1.51 6.37
C LYS A 109 15.21 2.63 6.55
N ASN A 110 14.49 2.63 7.67
CA ASN A 110 13.52 3.66 8.03
C ASN A 110 12.50 3.93 6.91
N PRO A 111 11.87 2.89 6.32
CA PRO A 111 10.92 3.11 5.25
C PRO A 111 9.62 3.70 5.76
N ARG A 112 8.94 4.43 4.88
CA ARG A 112 7.55 4.82 5.06
C ARG A 112 6.70 3.85 4.24
N ILE A 113 5.71 3.23 4.87
CA ILE A 113 4.90 2.20 4.22
C ILE A 113 3.43 2.61 4.31
N ILE A 114 2.76 2.64 3.16
CA ILE A 114 1.34 2.94 3.08
C ILE A 114 0.60 1.71 2.60
N ILE A 115 -0.30 1.21 3.42
CA ILE A 115 -1.16 0.08 3.07
C ILE A 115 -2.50 0.71 2.66
N CYS A 116 -2.86 0.57 1.40
CA CYS A 116 -3.94 1.37 0.82
C CYS A 116 -4.70 0.63 -0.29
N GLY A 117 -5.71 1.30 -0.81
CA GLY A 117 -6.50 0.86 -1.97
C GLY A 117 -7.86 0.29 -1.62
N SER A 118 -8.12 -0.03 -0.36
CA SER A 118 -9.38 -0.64 0.04
C SER A 118 -9.64 -0.52 1.53
N LEU A 119 -10.88 -0.20 1.89
CA LEU A 119 -11.35 -0.29 3.28
C LEU A 119 -11.30 -1.72 3.79
N TYR A 120 -11.56 -2.70 2.91
CA TYR A 120 -11.51 -4.13 3.29
C TYR A 120 -10.08 -4.55 3.64
N LEU A 121 -9.11 -4.08 2.88
CA LEU A 121 -7.70 -4.37 3.19
C LEU A 121 -7.28 -3.72 4.50
N ALA A 122 -7.60 -2.45 4.69
CA ALA A 122 -7.28 -1.75 5.94
C ALA A 122 -7.91 -2.45 7.14
N GLY A 123 -9.20 -2.83 7.03
CA GLY A 123 -9.89 -3.56 8.08
C GLY A 123 -9.26 -4.92 8.38
N HIS A 124 -8.85 -5.64 7.34
CA HIS A 124 -8.17 -6.93 7.49
C HIS A 124 -6.87 -6.79 8.27
N VAL A 125 -6.05 -5.80 7.92
CA VAL A 125 -4.78 -5.53 8.60
C VAL A 125 -5.02 -5.16 10.07
N LEU A 126 -5.96 -4.27 10.35
CA LEU A 126 -6.31 -3.89 11.71
C LEU A 126 -6.76 -5.09 12.54
N LYS A 127 -7.59 -5.95 11.97
CA LYS A 127 -8.09 -7.14 12.66
C LYS A 127 -6.96 -8.10 13.02
N LEU A 128 -6.03 -8.35 12.09
CA LEU A 128 -4.91 -9.26 12.32
C LEU A 128 -3.97 -8.76 13.40
N HIS A 129 -3.84 -7.45 13.55
CA HIS A 129 -2.84 -6.85 14.44
C HIS A 129 -3.46 -6.13 15.65
N GLU A 130 -4.74 -6.31 15.91
CA GLU A 130 -5.41 -5.57 16.98
C GLU A 130 -4.81 -5.81 18.37
N TYR A 131 -4.34 -7.02 18.65
CA TYR A 131 -3.70 -7.33 19.94
C TYR A 131 -2.27 -6.78 20.03
N GLU A 132 -1.63 -6.60 18.89
CA GLU A 132 -0.26 -6.11 18.84
C GLU A 132 -0.17 -4.59 18.90
N ILE A 133 -1.24 -3.91 18.51
CA ILE A 133 -1.32 -2.45 18.50
C ILE A 133 -1.55 -1.88 19.90
N LYS A 134 -2.20 -2.65 20.75
CA LYS A 134 -2.45 -2.26 22.15
C LYS A 134 -1.11 -2.18 22.97
#